data_fba00ae967645d533facd76550a6fc4b
#
_entry.id   fba00ae967645d533facd76550a6fc4b
#
_cell.length_a   1.000
_cell.length_b   1.000
_cell.length_c   1.000
_cell.angle_alpha   90.00
_cell.angle_beta   90.00
_cell.angle_gamma   90.00
#
_symmetry.space_group_name_H-M   'P 1'
#
loop_
_entity.id
_entity.type
_entity.pdbx_description
1 polymer ?
#
loop_
_entity_poly.entity_id
_entity_poly.type
_entity_poly.pdbx_seq_one_letter_code
_entity_poly.pdbx_strand_id
1 'polypeptide(L)'
;FCFSGQKPQEIWAAVKSMRGMSLAGAVALGLFFVCMEGTIIRILLGAAGGKSGLLTCISYSFLGFFYSGITPSATGGQPMQLYEMKRDGNSVSSSTVVLMVTAVCYKLVLVCIGAFLLIFQGEMLRQYLGGYFGLYLLGLFLNLAITLVVTGMIVLPQWIIVGANAFDRLFVKLHLWKASGSVGRQEKVRCFVQEYHRAVLFLKEHPGRLAAAFLLTFVQRNSAFVITW
;
A
#
# COMPACT_ATOMS: atom_id res chain seq x y z
N PHE A 1 -12.52 -13.87 7.42
CA PHE A 1 -13.85 -14.41 7.83
C PHE A 1 -13.84 -15.92 7.99
N CYS A 2 -13.36 -16.71 7.03
CA CYS A 2 -13.35 -18.17 7.13
C CYS A 2 -12.46 -18.73 8.27
N PHE A 3 -11.56 -17.96 8.83
CA PHE A 3 -10.61 -18.39 9.88
C PHE A 3 -10.87 -17.75 11.25
N SER A 4 -11.80 -16.80 11.38
CA SER A 4 -12.04 -16.10 12.66
C SER A 4 -12.97 -16.85 13.62
N GLY A 5 -13.51 -18.01 13.24
CA GLY A 5 -14.40 -18.82 14.11
C GLY A 5 -15.75 -18.19 14.46
N GLN A 6 -16.01 -16.96 14.02
CA GLN A 6 -17.29 -16.29 14.28
C GLN A 6 -18.36 -16.72 13.27
N LYS A 7 -19.51 -17.11 13.79
CA LYS A 7 -20.63 -17.50 12.94
C LYS A 7 -21.23 -16.28 12.25
N PRO A 8 -21.59 -16.33 10.95
CA PRO A 8 -22.23 -15.24 10.22
C PRO A 8 -23.47 -14.67 10.92
N GLN A 9 -24.18 -15.52 11.67
CA GLN A 9 -25.37 -15.15 12.45
C GLN A 9 -25.04 -14.21 13.61
N GLU A 10 -23.89 -14.38 14.27
CA GLU A 10 -23.44 -13.53 15.39
C GLU A 10 -23.05 -12.13 14.86
N ILE A 11 -22.40 -12.09 13.71
CA ILE A 11 -22.04 -10.82 13.03
C ILE A 11 -23.33 -10.10 12.63
N TRP A 12 -24.32 -10.80 12.07
CA TRP A 12 -25.59 -10.22 11.69
C TRP A 12 -26.39 -9.70 12.88
N ALA A 13 -26.38 -10.42 13.99
CA ALA A 13 -27.00 -10.01 15.24
C ALA A 13 -26.32 -8.75 15.81
N ALA A 14 -24.97 -8.68 15.79
CA ALA A 14 -24.22 -7.52 16.20
C ALA A 14 -24.55 -6.28 15.35
N VAL A 15 -24.59 -6.43 14.03
CA VAL A 15 -24.97 -5.35 13.11
C VAL A 15 -26.38 -4.86 13.37
N LYS A 16 -27.33 -5.77 13.64
CA LYS A 16 -28.72 -5.42 13.98
C LYS A 16 -28.87 -4.69 15.31
N SER A 17 -27.99 -4.94 16.26
CA SER A 17 -28.00 -4.28 17.58
C SER A 17 -27.38 -2.88 17.57
N MET A 18 -26.66 -2.52 16.51
CA MET A 18 -26.05 -1.19 16.36
C MET A 18 -27.11 -0.10 16.13
N ARG A 19 -26.87 1.10 16.67
CA ARG A 19 -27.69 2.27 16.33
C ARG A 19 -27.51 2.57 14.84
N GLY A 20 -28.60 2.76 14.09
CA GLY A 20 -28.56 3.03 12.65
C GLY A 20 -27.65 4.20 12.26
N MET A 21 -27.57 5.24 13.10
CA MET A 21 -26.70 6.40 12.92
C MET A 21 -25.20 6.03 13.01
N SER A 22 -24.82 5.14 13.93
CA SER A 22 -23.44 4.65 14.05
C SER A 22 -23.04 3.78 12.86
N LEU A 23 -23.96 2.92 12.40
CA LEU A 23 -23.73 2.11 11.21
C LEU A 23 -23.58 2.96 9.94
N ALA A 24 -24.46 3.96 9.75
CA ALA A 24 -24.36 4.90 8.64
C ALA A 24 -23.05 5.70 8.68
N GLY A 25 -22.62 6.14 9.87
CA GLY A 25 -21.34 6.83 10.07
C GLY A 25 -20.15 5.94 9.70
N ALA A 26 -20.12 4.68 10.14
CA ALA A 26 -19.07 3.73 9.82
C ALA A 26 -18.98 3.46 8.30
N VAL A 27 -20.12 3.27 7.64
CA VAL A 27 -20.17 3.10 6.18
C VAL A 27 -19.68 4.35 5.45
N ALA A 28 -20.13 5.54 5.86
CA ALA A 28 -19.70 6.80 5.26
C ALA A 28 -18.19 7.02 5.42
N LEU A 29 -17.62 6.75 6.59
CA LEU A 29 -16.18 6.83 6.82
C LEU A 29 -15.39 5.78 6.03
N GLY A 30 -15.93 4.57 5.88
CA GLY A 30 -15.33 3.53 5.05
C GLY A 30 -15.31 3.92 3.56
N LEU A 31 -16.41 4.47 3.03
CA LEU A 31 -16.46 5.01 1.67
C LEU A 31 -15.50 6.19 1.50
N PHE A 32 -15.47 7.11 2.45
CA PHE A 32 -14.51 8.22 2.48
C PHE A 32 -13.06 7.70 2.40
N PHE A 33 -12.72 6.70 3.21
CA PHE A 33 -11.40 6.07 3.25
C PHE A 33 -10.98 5.54 1.86
N VAL A 34 -11.86 4.81 1.18
CA VAL A 34 -11.60 4.24 -0.15
C VAL A 34 -11.51 5.33 -1.22
N CYS A 35 -12.39 6.33 -1.18
CA CYS A 35 -12.37 7.46 -2.11
C CYS A 35 -11.09 8.31 -1.95
N MET A 36 -10.62 8.49 -0.71
CA MET A 36 -9.36 9.19 -0.45
C MET A 36 -8.17 8.46 -1.05
N GLU A 37 -8.11 7.13 -0.97
CA GLU A 37 -7.05 6.37 -1.62
C GLU A 37 -7.06 6.52 -3.14
N GLY A 38 -8.25 6.49 -3.77
CA GLY A 38 -8.38 6.78 -5.20
C GLY A 38 -7.90 8.18 -5.56
N THR A 39 -8.14 9.17 -4.70
CA THR A 39 -7.64 10.53 -4.88
C THR A 39 -6.12 10.60 -4.79
N ILE A 40 -5.52 9.91 -3.82
CA ILE A 40 -4.06 9.80 -3.67
C ILE A 40 -3.45 9.16 -4.91
N ILE A 41 -4.01 8.03 -5.37
CA ILE A 41 -3.57 7.33 -6.59
C ILE A 41 -3.63 8.27 -7.80
N ARG A 42 -4.72 9.04 -7.97
CA ARG A 42 -4.84 10.01 -9.06
C ARG A 42 -3.76 11.08 -9.04
N ILE A 43 -3.49 11.67 -7.87
CA ILE A 43 -2.46 12.71 -7.71
C ILE A 43 -1.08 12.16 -8.09
N LEU A 44 -0.74 10.99 -7.57
CA LEU A 44 0.54 10.33 -7.83
C LEU A 44 0.65 9.84 -9.28
N LEU A 45 -0.42 9.28 -9.85
CA LEU A 45 -0.42 8.81 -11.23
C LEU A 45 -0.24 9.99 -12.19
N GLY A 46 -0.93 11.11 -11.95
CA GLY A 46 -0.73 12.34 -12.71
C GLY A 46 0.70 12.92 -12.56
N ALA A 47 1.35 12.71 -11.40
CA ALA A 47 2.75 13.08 -11.18
C ALA A 47 3.73 12.10 -11.85
N ALA A 48 3.32 10.85 -12.09
CA ALA A 48 4.13 9.84 -12.78
C ALA A 48 3.91 9.81 -14.31
N GLY A 49 3.20 10.81 -14.86
CA GLY A 49 2.92 10.91 -16.29
C GLY A 49 1.74 10.05 -16.78
N GLY A 50 1.00 9.41 -15.91
CA GLY A 50 -0.19 8.64 -16.24
C GLY A 50 -1.44 9.53 -16.40
N LYS A 51 -2.47 9.00 -17.08
CA LYS A 51 -3.72 9.72 -17.34
C LYS A 51 -4.89 8.83 -16.94
N SER A 52 -5.52 9.13 -15.81
CA SER A 52 -6.76 8.45 -15.39
C SER A 52 -7.67 9.43 -14.68
N GLY A 53 -8.97 9.29 -14.90
CA GLY A 53 -10.02 10.08 -14.25
C GLY A 53 -10.09 9.77 -12.75
N LEU A 54 -10.72 10.65 -11.96
CA LEU A 54 -10.89 10.44 -10.52
C LEU A 54 -11.73 9.19 -10.24
N LEU A 55 -12.85 9.02 -10.95
CA LEU A 55 -13.72 7.86 -10.77
C LEU A 55 -13.02 6.55 -11.10
N THR A 56 -12.19 6.54 -12.15
CA THR A 56 -11.35 5.38 -12.51
C THR A 56 -10.34 5.06 -11.41
N CYS A 57 -9.69 6.07 -10.83
CA CYS A 57 -8.76 5.85 -9.71
C CYS A 57 -9.47 5.37 -8.44
N ILE A 58 -10.69 5.84 -8.18
CA ILE A 58 -11.53 5.35 -7.09
C ILE A 58 -11.90 3.88 -7.34
N SER A 59 -12.21 3.48 -8.58
CA SER A 59 -12.50 2.08 -8.90
C SER A 59 -11.29 1.16 -8.67
N TYR A 60 -10.07 1.62 -8.95
CA TYR A 60 -8.86 0.88 -8.60
C TYR A 60 -8.75 0.63 -7.09
N SER A 61 -9.11 1.62 -6.27
CA SER A 61 -9.10 1.47 -4.80
C SER A 61 -10.14 0.47 -4.34
N PHE A 62 -11.37 0.54 -4.83
CA PHE A 62 -12.41 -0.43 -4.51
C PHE A 62 -12.00 -1.86 -4.87
N LEU A 63 -11.47 -2.07 -6.07
CA LEU A 63 -10.96 -3.37 -6.50
C LEU A 63 -9.79 -3.83 -5.62
N GLY A 64 -8.87 -2.94 -5.28
CA GLY A 64 -7.76 -3.23 -4.39
C GLY A 64 -8.22 -3.72 -3.02
N PHE A 65 -9.16 -3.04 -2.39
CA PHE A 65 -9.73 -3.46 -1.10
C PHE A 65 -10.53 -4.76 -1.22
N PHE A 66 -11.33 -4.91 -2.26
CA PHE A 66 -12.09 -6.15 -2.50
C PHE A 66 -11.15 -7.35 -2.62
N TYR A 67 -10.14 -7.28 -3.49
CA TYR A 67 -9.20 -8.39 -3.67
C TYR A 67 -8.31 -8.61 -2.43
N SER A 68 -7.97 -7.56 -1.68
CA SER A 68 -7.30 -7.73 -0.38
C SER A 68 -8.18 -8.49 0.62
N GLY A 69 -9.50 -8.26 0.60
CA GLY A 69 -10.43 -8.94 1.51
C GLY A 69 -10.63 -10.43 1.22
N ILE A 70 -10.50 -10.85 -0.04
CA ILE A 70 -10.74 -12.25 -0.45
C ILE A 70 -9.46 -13.07 -0.58
N THR A 71 -8.27 -12.43 -0.57
CA THR A 71 -6.99 -13.14 -0.72
C THR A 71 -6.32 -13.35 0.64
N PRO A 72 -5.63 -14.49 0.83
CA PRO A 72 -4.85 -14.72 2.05
C PRO A 72 -3.82 -13.61 2.28
N SER A 73 -3.71 -13.14 3.51
CA SER A 73 -2.77 -12.09 3.92
C SER A 73 -2.90 -10.76 3.14
N ALA A 74 -4.09 -10.49 2.56
CA ALA A 74 -4.40 -9.28 1.79
C ALA A 74 -3.43 -9.01 0.61
N THR A 75 -2.86 -10.07 0.02
CA THR A 75 -1.80 -9.95 -0.99
C THR A 75 -2.30 -9.60 -2.39
N GLY A 76 -3.59 -9.83 -2.69
CA GLY A 76 -4.18 -9.66 -4.03
C GLY A 76 -4.52 -8.22 -4.42
N GLY A 77 -4.58 -7.29 -3.47
CA GLY A 77 -5.05 -5.93 -3.73
C GLY A 77 -4.16 -5.14 -4.69
N GLN A 78 -2.87 -5.00 -4.37
CA GLN A 78 -1.93 -4.24 -5.21
C GLN A 78 -1.70 -4.85 -6.60
N PRO A 79 -1.52 -6.18 -6.77
CA PRO A 79 -1.46 -6.78 -8.09
C PRO A 79 -2.69 -6.51 -8.94
N MET A 80 -3.88 -6.52 -8.34
CA MET A 80 -5.12 -6.25 -9.08
C MET A 80 -5.26 -4.78 -9.47
N GLN A 81 -4.90 -3.86 -8.59
CA GLN A 81 -4.80 -2.44 -8.93
C GLN A 81 -3.85 -2.20 -10.10
N LEU A 82 -2.67 -2.83 -10.08
CA LEU A 82 -1.69 -2.76 -11.16
C LEU A 82 -2.24 -3.30 -12.48
N TYR A 83 -2.96 -4.41 -12.43
CA TYR A 83 -3.58 -5.02 -13.60
C TYR A 83 -4.61 -4.08 -14.24
N GLU A 84 -5.50 -3.49 -13.44
CA GLU A 84 -6.53 -2.56 -13.93
C GLU A 84 -5.90 -1.27 -14.49
N MET A 85 -4.91 -0.71 -13.80
CA MET A 85 -4.17 0.47 -14.29
C MET A 85 -3.53 0.20 -15.66
N LYS A 86 -2.96 -1.01 -15.85
CA LYS A 86 -2.40 -1.43 -17.13
C LYS A 86 -3.49 -1.58 -18.19
N ARG A 87 -4.63 -2.17 -17.85
CA ARG A 87 -5.77 -2.34 -18.77
C ARG A 87 -6.28 -0.99 -19.29
N ASP A 88 -6.25 0.04 -18.46
CA ASP A 88 -6.67 1.40 -18.81
C ASP A 88 -5.54 2.20 -19.50
N GLY A 89 -4.47 1.54 -19.96
CA GLY A 89 -3.42 2.12 -20.80
C GLY A 89 -2.28 2.81 -20.04
N ASN A 90 -2.23 2.71 -18.69
CA ASN A 90 -1.08 3.21 -17.95
C ASN A 90 0.10 2.23 -18.04
N SER A 91 1.34 2.75 -18.04
CA SER A 91 2.51 1.87 -18.05
C SER A 91 2.62 1.10 -16.73
N VAL A 92 3.04 -0.15 -16.81
CA VAL A 92 3.24 -1.01 -15.63
C VAL A 92 4.26 -0.39 -14.68
N SER A 93 5.31 0.22 -15.23
CA SER A 93 6.37 0.85 -14.47
C SER A 93 5.87 2.05 -13.67
N SER A 94 5.14 2.98 -14.31
CA SER A 94 4.55 4.15 -13.63
C SER A 94 3.54 3.72 -12.57
N SER A 95 2.68 2.76 -12.88
CA SER A 95 1.69 2.24 -11.94
C SER A 95 2.33 1.58 -10.73
N THR A 96 3.42 0.81 -10.94
CA THR A 96 4.19 0.22 -9.84
C THR A 96 4.79 1.29 -8.93
N VAL A 97 5.40 2.34 -9.49
CA VAL A 97 5.96 3.45 -8.70
C VAL A 97 4.86 4.12 -7.86
N VAL A 98 3.69 4.40 -8.46
CA VAL A 98 2.56 5.02 -7.76
C VAL A 98 2.10 4.16 -6.58
N LEU A 99 1.91 2.86 -6.78
CA LEU A 99 1.49 1.95 -5.71
C LEU A 99 2.56 1.80 -4.62
N MET A 100 3.84 1.76 -4.98
CA MET A 100 4.94 1.73 -4.01
C MET A 100 5.01 3.01 -3.19
N VAL A 101 4.87 4.18 -3.82
CA VAL A 101 4.86 5.48 -3.11
C VAL A 101 3.63 5.59 -2.19
N THR A 102 2.46 5.14 -2.64
CA THR A 102 1.25 5.07 -1.79
C THR A 102 1.51 4.20 -0.56
N ALA A 103 2.14 3.02 -0.74
CA ALA A 103 2.49 2.14 0.36
C ALA A 103 3.52 2.76 1.32
N VAL A 104 4.52 3.50 0.80
CA VAL A 104 5.50 4.23 1.62
C VAL A 104 4.81 5.33 2.42
N CYS A 105 3.97 6.16 1.80
CA CYS A 105 3.21 7.20 2.50
C CYS A 105 2.40 6.61 3.65
N TYR A 106 1.69 5.51 3.39
CA TYR A 106 0.92 4.80 4.41
C TYR A 106 1.77 4.33 5.59
N LYS A 107 2.87 3.65 5.31
CA LYS A 107 3.75 3.15 6.37
C LYS A 107 4.46 4.27 7.11
N LEU A 108 4.84 5.33 6.42
CA LEU A 108 5.46 6.50 7.03
C LEU A 108 4.51 7.19 8.01
N VAL A 109 3.23 7.35 7.64
CA VAL A 109 2.20 7.88 8.54
C VAL A 109 2.06 7.02 9.79
N LEU A 110 2.02 5.68 9.66
CA LEU A 110 1.96 4.78 10.82
C LEU A 110 3.18 4.91 11.72
N VAL A 111 4.38 5.02 11.14
CA VAL A 111 5.62 5.24 11.91
C VAL A 111 5.58 6.59 12.62
N CYS A 112 5.13 7.65 11.96
CA CYS A 112 5.00 8.97 12.57
C CYS A 112 4.02 8.97 13.75
N ILE A 113 2.83 8.36 13.59
CA ILE A 113 1.83 8.25 14.66
C ILE A 113 2.39 7.40 15.81
N GLY A 114 3.00 6.24 15.49
CA GLY A 114 3.58 5.38 16.51
C GLY A 114 4.74 6.06 17.26
N ALA A 115 5.64 6.74 16.56
CA ALA A 115 6.71 7.48 17.19
C ALA A 115 6.19 8.65 18.05
N PHE A 116 5.17 9.37 17.58
CA PHE A 116 4.52 10.43 18.33
C PHE A 116 3.94 9.91 19.66
N LEU A 117 3.19 8.80 19.63
CA LEU A 117 2.64 8.17 20.81
C LEU A 117 3.75 7.71 21.78
N LEU A 118 4.85 7.16 21.25
CA LEU A 118 5.98 6.73 22.06
C LEU A 118 6.66 7.90 22.78
N ILE A 119 6.84 9.05 22.10
CA ILE A 119 7.54 10.21 22.64
C ILE A 119 6.67 10.96 23.67
N PHE A 120 5.39 11.19 23.32
CA PHE A 120 4.52 12.04 24.15
C PHE A 120 3.70 11.28 25.19
N GLN A 121 3.44 9.99 24.99
CA GLN A 121 2.60 9.16 25.86
C GLN A 121 3.25 7.80 26.20
N GLY A 122 4.57 7.73 26.19
CA GLY A 122 5.31 6.48 26.39
C GLY A 122 5.04 5.80 27.73
N GLU A 123 4.86 6.57 28.82
CA GLU A 123 4.54 6.00 30.14
C GLU A 123 3.12 5.44 30.19
N MET A 124 2.14 6.16 29.65
CA MET A 124 0.77 5.68 29.50
C MET A 124 0.72 4.39 28.65
N LEU A 125 1.47 4.39 27.55
CA LEU A 125 1.57 3.25 26.64
C LEU A 125 2.18 2.01 27.33
N ARG A 126 3.20 2.20 28.18
CA ARG A 126 3.78 1.12 29.01
C ARG A 126 2.77 0.56 30.02
N GLN A 127 2.00 1.41 30.66
CA GLN A 127 0.98 0.98 31.62
C GLN A 127 -0.13 0.16 30.93
N TYR A 128 -0.63 0.62 29.78
CA TYR A 128 -1.70 -0.07 29.05
C TYR A 128 -1.22 -1.36 28.38
N LEU A 129 -0.04 -1.37 27.80
CA LEU A 129 0.49 -2.56 27.08
C LEU A 129 1.19 -3.55 28.00
N GLY A 130 1.66 -3.13 29.18
CA GLY A 130 2.35 -4.00 30.11
C GLY A 130 3.45 -4.82 29.44
N GLY A 131 3.36 -6.15 29.54
CA GLY A 131 4.34 -7.07 28.90
C GLY A 131 4.37 -7.05 27.36
N TYR A 132 3.36 -6.49 26.69
CA TYR A 132 3.31 -6.37 25.22
C TYR A 132 4.02 -5.13 24.67
N PHE A 133 4.58 -4.27 25.52
CA PHE A 133 5.30 -3.06 25.08
C PHE A 133 6.47 -3.38 24.13
N GLY A 134 7.21 -4.50 24.39
CA GLY A 134 8.26 -4.96 23.48
C GLY A 134 7.75 -5.34 22.08
N LEU A 135 6.54 -5.89 21.97
CA LEU A 135 5.92 -6.21 20.70
C LEU A 135 5.54 -4.95 19.92
N TYR A 136 5.09 -3.91 20.61
CA TYR A 136 4.84 -2.59 20.01
C TYR A 136 6.11 -1.98 19.40
N LEU A 137 7.24 -2.00 20.14
CA LEU A 137 8.53 -1.52 19.65
C LEU A 137 9.02 -2.32 18.44
N LEU A 138 8.88 -3.64 18.50
CA LEU A 138 9.21 -4.53 17.37
C LEU A 138 8.37 -4.18 16.14
N GLY A 139 7.06 -3.96 16.30
CA GLY A 139 6.16 -3.54 15.23
C GLY A 139 6.55 -2.20 14.60
N LEU A 140 6.90 -1.21 15.42
CA LEU A 140 7.37 0.09 14.96
C LEU A 140 8.69 -0.03 14.19
N PHE A 141 9.64 -0.80 14.71
CA PHE A 141 10.93 -1.07 14.07
C PHE A 141 10.76 -1.78 12.73
N LEU A 142 9.94 -2.84 12.66
CA LEU A 142 9.65 -3.56 11.43
C LEU A 142 9.00 -2.66 10.38
N ASN A 143 8.03 -1.81 10.77
CA ASN A 143 7.42 -0.86 9.84
C ASN A 143 8.44 0.15 9.32
N LEU A 144 9.32 0.66 10.17
CA LEU A 144 10.40 1.56 9.76
C LEU A 144 11.36 0.85 8.80
N ALA A 145 11.80 -0.37 9.12
CA ALA A 145 12.71 -1.15 8.28
C ALA A 145 12.10 -1.40 6.89
N ILE A 146 10.84 -1.84 6.82
CA ILE A 146 10.14 -2.06 5.55
C ILE A 146 10.01 -0.74 4.76
N THR A 147 9.69 0.36 5.44
CA THR A 147 9.61 1.69 4.80
C THR A 147 10.93 2.09 4.18
N LEU A 148 12.04 1.91 4.89
CA LEU A 148 13.39 2.22 4.39
C LEU A 148 13.77 1.33 3.19
N VAL A 149 13.45 0.03 3.24
CA VAL A 149 13.70 -0.89 2.12
C VAL A 149 12.91 -0.48 0.88
N VAL A 150 11.62 -0.23 1.02
CA VAL A 150 10.77 0.16 -0.14
C VAL A 150 11.18 1.53 -0.68
N THR A 151 11.50 2.49 0.20
CA THR A 151 12.02 3.79 -0.21
C THR A 151 13.38 3.65 -0.93
N GLY A 152 14.25 2.79 -0.42
CA GLY A 152 15.51 2.44 -1.08
C GLY A 152 15.31 1.88 -2.49
N MET A 153 14.33 1.00 -2.69
CA MET A 153 13.96 0.48 -4.02
C MET A 153 13.45 1.60 -4.96
N ILE A 154 12.73 2.59 -4.42
CA ILE A 154 12.26 3.74 -5.20
C ILE A 154 13.44 4.65 -5.60
N VAL A 155 14.34 4.94 -4.68
CA VAL A 155 15.45 5.89 -4.89
C VAL A 155 16.57 5.26 -5.72
N LEU A 156 16.84 3.97 -5.52
CA LEU A 156 17.93 3.21 -6.14
C LEU A 156 17.36 2.06 -7.00
N PRO A 157 16.89 2.34 -8.22
CA PRO A 157 16.28 1.33 -9.09
C PRO A 157 17.24 0.19 -9.46
N GLN A 158 18.54 0.35 -9.24
CA GLN A 158 19.56 -0.70 -9.39
C GLN A 158 19.26 -1.93 -8.53
N TRP A 159 18.66 -1.76 -7.36
CA TRP A 159 18.28 -2.86 -6.48
C TRP A 159 17.20 -3.76 -7.08
N ILE A 160 16.34 -3.20 -7.95
CA ILE A 160 15.36 -3.97 -8.72
C ILE A 160 16.06 -4.91 -9.69
N ILE A 161 17.12 -4.42 -10.37
CA ILE A 161 17.92 -5.25 -11.28
C ILE A 161 18.63 -6.35 -10.52
N VAL A 162 19.25 -6.03 -9.40
CA VAL A 162 19.95 -7.02 -8.55
C VAL A 162 18.95 -8.06 -8.04
N GLY A 163 17.80 -7.65 -7.55
CA GLY A 163 16.74 -8.55 -7.09
C GLY A 163 16.19 -9.43 -8.21
N ALA A 164 15.89 -8.86 -9.38
CA ALA A 164 15.40 -9.61 -10.54
C ALA A 164 16.42 -10.63 -11.03
N ASN A 165 17.71 -10.27 -11.08
CA ASN A 165 18.78 -11.20 -11.46
C ASN A 165 19.00 -12.30 -10.43
N ALA A 166 18.90 -11.98 -9.13
CA ALA A 166 18.98 -12.99 -8.07
C ALA A 166 17.80 -13.97 -8.14
N PHE A 167 16.59 -13.44 -8.39
CA PHE A 167 15.38 -14.23 -8.57
C PHE A 167 15.49 -15.15 -9.81
N ASP A 168 15.92 -14.61 -10.95
CA ASP A 168 16.12 -15.39 -12.18
C ASP A 168 17.13 -16.52 -11.97
N ARG A 169 18.27 -16.25 -11.30
CA ARG A 169 19.28 -17.27 -10.95
C ARG A 169 18.70 -18.36 -10.05
N LEU A 170 17.90 -17.97 -9.03
CA LEU A 170 17.28 -18.91 -8.11
C LEU A 170 16.30 -19.83 -8.84
N PHE A 171 15.45 -19.29 -9.72
CA PHE A 171 14.45 -20.06 -10.46
C PHE A 171 15.08 -20.94 -11.53
N VAL A 172 16.16 -20.51 -12.17
CA VAL A 172 16.95 -21.35 -13.07
C VAL A 172 17.63 -22.48 -12.30
N LYS A 173 18.18 -22.20 -11.10
CA LYS A 173 18.81 -23.22 -10.23
C LYS A 173 17.79 -24.24 -9.71
N LEU A 174 16.56 -23.84 -9.46
CA LEU A 174 15.45 -24.71 -9.07
C LEU A 174 14.82 -25.46 -10.24
N HIS A 175 15.38 -25.35 -11.46
CA HIS A 175 14.87 -25.97 -12.70
C HIS A 175 13.44 -25.57 -13.08
N LEU A 176 12.92 -24.47 -12.49
CA LEU A 176 11.58 -23.96 -12.79
C LEU A 176 11.55 -23.15 -14.10
N TRP A 177 12.68 -22.59 -14.51
CA TRP A 177 12.81 -21.79 -15.74
C TRP A 177 13.98 -22.27 -16.60
N LYS A 178 13.80 -22.25 -17.95
CA LYS A 178 14.87 -22.58 -18.93
C LYS A 178 15.89 -21.43 -18.99
N ALA A 179 17.17 -21.76 -18.93
CA ALA A 179 18.27 -20.79 -19.03
C ALA A 179 18.30 -20.03 -20.35
N SER A 180 17.83 -20.66 -21.45
CA SER A 180 17.79 -20.06 -22.80
C SER A 180 16.90 -18.81 -22.92
N GLY A 181 15.98 -18.58 -21.99
CA GLY A 181 15.12 -17.39 -21.95
C GLY A 181 15.66 -16.23 -21.11
N SER A 182 16.84 -16.37 -20.49
CA SER A 182 17.37 -15.37 -19.54
C SER A 182 17.67 -14.01 -20.19
N VAL A 183 18.19 -13.99 -21.42
CA VAL A 183 18.53 -12.75 -22.14
C VAL A 183 17.30 -11.90 -22.42
N GLY A 184 16.23 -12.50 -22.94
CA GLY A 184 14.97 -11.78 -23.21
C GLY A 184 14.27 -11.30 -21.95
N ARG A 185 14.42 -12.00 -20.81
CA ARG A 185 13.90 -11.56 -19.52
C ARG A 185 14.69 -10.37 -18.98
N GLN A 186 16.02 -10.40 -19.09
CA GLN A 186 16.89 -9.30 -18.66
C GLN A 186 16.63 -8.02 -19.48
N GLU A 187 16.36 -8.12 -20.77
CA GLU A 187 16.02 -6.98 -21.62
C GLU A 187 14.69 -6.34 -21.17
N LYS A 188 13.67 -7.16 -20.91
CA LYS A 188 12.39 -6.67 -20.34
C LYS A 188 12.56 -5.98 -18.98
N VAL A 189 13.41 -6.53 -18.13
CA VAL A 189 13.72 -5.91 -16.81
C VAL A 189 14.43 -4.56 -17.01
N ARG A 190 15.37 -4.46 -17.95
CA ARG A 190 16.05 -3.18 -18.24
C ARG A 190 15.07 -2.12 -18.75
N CYS A 191 14.23 -2.47 -19.72
CA CYS A 191 13.19 -1.54 -20.20
C CYS A 191 12.26 -1.09 -19.08
N PHE A 192 11.80 -2.04 -18.25
CA PHE A 192 10.98 -1.74 -17.09
C PHE A 192 11.67 -0.76 -16.13
N VAL A 193 12.96 -1.00 -15.81
CA VAL A 193 13.73 -0.15 -14.90
C VAL A 193 13.97 1.25 -15.48
N GLN A 194 14.16 1.38 -16.77
CA GLN A 194 14.30 2.70 -17.42
C GLN A 194 13.01 3.51 -17.33
N GLU A 195 11.86 2.91 -17.63
CA GLU A 195 10.56 3.56 -17.46
C GLU A 195 10.26 3.88 -16.00
N TYR A 196 10.58 2.95 -15.09
CA TYR A 196 10.47 3.11 -13.66
C TYR A 196 11.27 4.33 -13.19
N HIS A 197 12.52 4.45 -13.62
CA HIS A 197 13.38 5.58 -13.28
C HIS A 197 12.81 6.92 -13.76
N ARG A 198 12.26 6.95 -14.99
CA ARG A 198 11.55 8.13 -15.50
C ARG A 198 10.37 8.52 -14.61
N ALA A 199 9.52 7.56 -14.22
CA ALA A 199 8.39 7.81 -13.36
C ALA A 199 8.81 8.36 -11.99
N VAL A 200 9.91 7.86 -11.42
CA VAL A 200 10.48 8.38 -10.17
C VAL A 200 11.00 9.80 -10.33
N LEU A 201 11.66 10.12 -11.44
CA LEU A 201 12.13 11.48 -11.73
C LEU A 201 10.95 12.45 -11.85
N PHE A 202 9.90 12.10 -12.59
CA PHE A 202 8.67 12.90 -12.67
C PHE A 202 8.05 13.16 -11.30
N LEU A 203 8.02 12.16 -10.42
CA LEU A 203 7.56 12.37 -9.05
C LEU A 203 8.44 13.35 -8.26
N LYS A 204 9.77 13.24 -8.40
CA LYS A 204 10.72 14.15 -7.73
C LYS A 204 10.59 15.60 -8.19
N GLU A 205 10.22 15.81 -9.45
CA GLU A 205 9.99 17.15 -10.01
C GLU A 205 8.69 17.80 -9.47
N HIS A 206 7.81 17.00 -8.84
CA HIS A 206 6.54 17.48 -8.31
C HIS A 206 6.41 17.25 -6.79
N PRO A 207 7.30 17.84 -5.95
CA PRO A 207 7.30 17.59 -4.50
C PRO A 207 5.99 18.02 -3.82
N GLY A 208 5.30 19.02 -4.35
CA GLY A 208 3.98 19.42 -3.84
C GLY A 208 2.92 18.33 -3.96
N ARG A 209 2.95 17.51 -5.01
CA ARG A 209 2.04 16.37 -5.17
C ARG A 209 2.37 15.23 -4.22
N LEU A 210 3.66 15.01 -3.94
CA LEU A 210 4.08 14.04 -2.92
C LEU A 210 3.64 14.49 -1.52
N ALA A 211 3.83 15.77 -1.19
CA ALA A 211 3.39 16.34 0.07
C ALA A 211 1.85 16.26 0.21
N ALA A 212 1.09 16.58 -0.85
CA ALA A 212 -0.36 16.43 -0.86
C ALA A 212 -0.78 14.98 -0.66
N ALA A 213 -0.14 14.02 -1.33
CA ALA A 213 -0.42 12.59 -1.14
C ALA A 213 -0.13 12.15 0.30
N PHE A 214 0.95 12.61 0.91
CA PHE A 214 1.28 12.31 2.30
C PHE A 214 0.25 12.89 3.27
N LEU A 215 -0.14 14.16 3.11
CA LEU A 215 -1.15 14.82 3.95
C LEU A 215 -2.52 14.13 3.81
N LEU A 216 -2.93 13.79 2.59
CA LEU A 216 -4.18 13.06 2.36
C LEU A 216 -4.13 11.66 3.00
N THR A 217 -2.99 10.98 2.92
CA THR A 217 -2.79 9.69 3.60
C THR A 217 -2.87 9.84 5.11
N PHE A 218 -2.34 10.94 5.67
CA PHE A 218 -2.45 11.23 7.09
C PHE A 218 -3.91 11.41 7.53
N VAL A 219 -4.69 12.19 6.77
CA VAL A 219 -6.14 12.37 7.03
C VAL A 219 -6.88 11.04 6.89
N GLN A 220 -6.60 10.29 5.83
CA GLN A 220 -7.21 8.98 5.56
C GLN A 220 -6.96 8.00 6.73
N ARG A 221 -5.74 7.94 7.26
CA ARG A 221 -5.42 7.01 8.36
C ARG A 221 -6.04 7.42 9.68
N ASN A 222 -6.09 8.72 9.96
CA ASN A 222 -6.79 9.20 11.15
C ASN A 222 -8.30 8.93 11.09
N SER A 223 -8.93 9.02 9.91
CA SER A 223 -10.34 8.65 9.77
C SER A 223 -10.61 7.17 10.08
N ALA A 224 -9.67 6.27 9.77
CA ALA A 224 -9.79 4.86 10.13
C ALA A 224 -9.77 4.63 11.65
N PHE A 225 -9.01 5.42 12.41
CA PHE A 225 -9.05 5.34 13.88
C PHE A 225 -10.38 5.82 14.47
N VAL A 226 -11.04 6.78 13.82
CA VAL A 226 -12.36 7.25 14.24
C VAL A 226 -13.45 6.19 14.05
N ILE A 227 -13.32 5.30 13.05
CA ILE A 227 -14.27 4.20 12.81
C ILE A 227 -14.30 3.21 13.99
N THR A 228 -13.19 3.07 14.70
CA THR A 228 -13.06 2.12 15.81
C THR A 228 -13.58 2.65 17.14
N TRP A 229 -13.99 3.93 17.19
CA TRP A 229 -14.64 4.59 18.34
C TRP A 229 -16.15 4.65 18.17
#